data_4a9fd8163d076e156eec7084147f693a
#
_entry.id   4a9fd8163d076e156eec7084147f693a
#
_cell.length_a   1.000
_cell.length_b   1.000
_cell.length_c   1.000
_cell.angle_alpha   90.00
_cell.angle_beta   90.00
_cell.angle_gamma   90.00
#
_symmetry.space_group_name_H-M   'P 1'
#
loop_
_entity.id
_entity.type
_entity.pdbx_description
1 polymer ?
#
loop_
_entity_poly.entity_id
_entity_poly.type
_entity_poly.pdbx_seq_one_letter_code
_entity_poly.pdbx_strand_id
1 'polypeptide(L)'
;SSDVCSSDLPPPNPRLSDSITVIASLNDQLSNWRGTPYRYGGMSRGGVDCSGFVLMTFRDKFDLQLPRETRMQAKIGTEIDKDELLPGDLVFFKTGSGESGLHVGIYDTDNQFIHASTSRGVMRSSLDNVYWRKNFWQARRI
;
A
#
# COMPACT_ATOMS: atom_id res chain seq x y z
N SER A 1 8.79 25.07 -18.38
CA SER A 1 8.33 24.82 -18.18
C SER A 1 7.27 24.86 -17.82
N SER A 2 6.84 25.34 -17.84
CA SER A 2 5.79 25.51 -17.60
C SER A 2 4.97 24.57 -17.42
N ASP A 3 4.99 23.88 -17.84
CA ASP A 3 4.25 22.96 -17.75
C ASP A 3 4.08 22.49 -16.49
N VAL A 4 4.70 22.76 -15.82
CA VAL A 4 4.66 22.43 -14.63
C VAL A 4 3.38 22.62 -14.07
N CYS A 5 2.77 23.63 -14.32
CA CYS A 5 1.54 23.89 -13.76
C CYS A 5 0.52 22.92 -14.16
N SER A 6 0.71 22.25 -15.18
CA SER A 6 -0.30 21.36 -15.64
C SER A 6 -0.39 20.17 -14.75
N SER A 7 0.58 19.96 -13.92
CA SER A 7 0.57 18.82 -13.09
C SER A 7 0.32 19.20 -11.68
N ASP A 8 -0.84 18.96 -11.20
CA ASP A 8 -1.16 19.17 -9.81
C ASP A 8 -0.64 18.03 -8.98
N LEU A 9 -0.24 16.94 -9.61
CA LEU A 9 0.23 15.77 -8.92
C LEU A 9 1.71 15.59 -9.14
N PRO A 10 2.44 15.11 -8.12
CA PRO A 10 3.85 14.82 -8.30
C PRO A 10 4.01 13.64 -9.24
N PRO A 11 5.10 13.57 -9.97
CA PRO A 11 5.37 12.37 -10.76
C PRO A 11 5.66 11.20 -9.83
N PRO A 12 5.38 9.98 -10.26
CA PRO A 12 5.75 8.82 -9.46
C PRO A 12 7.25 8.76 -9.29
N ASN A 13 7.71 8.12 -8.20
CA ASN A 13 9.10 7.82 -8.02
C ASN A 13 9.59 7.06 -9.26
N PRO A 14 10.80 7.31 -9.77
CA PRO A 14 11.29 6.58 -10.95
C PRO A 14 11.20 5.06 -10.82
N ARG A 15 11.29 4.54 -9.61
CA ARG A 15 11.19 3.10 -9.38
C ARG A 15 9.76 2.60 -9.45
N LEU A 16 8.79 3.50 -9.49
CA LEU A 16 7.37 3.20 -9.54
C LEU A 16 6.70 3.83 -10.75
N SER A 17 7.48 4.33 -11.71
CA SER A 17 6.92 5.09 -12.82
C SER A 17 6.31 4.23 -13.91
N ASP A 18 6.74 2.98 -14.04
CA ASP A 18 6.20 2.09 -15.05
C ASP A 18 5.12 1.22 -14.42
N SER A 19 3.86 1.56 -14.63
CA SER A 19 2.73 0.88 -14.03
C SER A 19 2.70 -0.62 -14.34
N ILE A 20 3.07 -1.00 -15.54
CA ILE A 20 3.04 -2.42 -15.92
C ILE A 20 4.05 -3.19 -15.07
N THR A 21 5.24 -2.65 -14.91
CA THR A 21 6.27 -3.28 -14.08
C THR A 21 5.86 -3.31 -12.62
N VAL A 22 5.24 -2.24 -12.14
CA VAL A 22 4.79 -2.19 -10.74
C VAL A 22 3.71 -3.23 -10.51
N ILE A 23 2.73 -3.35 -11.41
CA ILE A 23 1.67 -4.34 -11.28
C ILE A 23 2.26 -5.75 -11.25
N ALA A 24 3.21 -6.04 -12.13
CA ALA A 24 3.86 -7.34 -12.15
C ALA A 24 4.60 -7.63 -10.85
N SER A 25 5.30 -6.63 -10.31
CA SER A 25 6.02 -6.76 -9.05
C SER A 25 5.06 -7.01 -7.89
N LEU A 26 3.93 -6.31 -7.87
CA LEU A 26 2.94 -6.49 -6.82
C LEU A 26 2.28 -7.87 -6.91
N ASN A 27 2.00 -8.34 -8.12
CA ASN A 27 1.45 -9.68 -8.31
C ASN A 27 2.43 -10.76 -7.83
N ASP A 28 3.71 -10.57 -8.11
CA ASP A 28 4.74 -11.50 -7.67
C ASP A 28 4.83 -11.49 -6.14
N GLN A 29 4.79 -10.32 -5.54
CA GLN A 29 4.84 -10.21 -4.08
C GLN A 29 3.63 -10.86 -3.45
N LEU A 30 2.45 -10.63 -4.00
CA LEU A 30 1.23 -11.27 -3.51
C LEU A 30 1.35 -12.79 -3.60
N SER A 31 1.82 -13.30 -4.74
CA SER A 31 1.96 -14.74 -4.93
C SER A 31 2.92 -15.34 -3.90
N ASN A 32 4.01 -14.66 -3.63
CA ASN A 32 5.02 -15.15 -2.69
C ASN A 32 4.55 -15.12 -1.23
N TRP A 33 3.67 -14.19 -0.90
CA TRP A 33 3.25 -13.99 0.50
C TRP A 33 1.79 -14.34 0.77
N ARG A 34 1.04 -14.75 -0.25
CA ARG A 34 -0.38 -15.03 -0.09
C ARG A 34 -0.60 -16.03 1.04
N GLY A 35 -1.53 -15.71 1.91
CA GLY A 35 -1.86 -16.59 3.02
C GLY A 35 -0.96 -16.48 4.23
N THR A 36 0.13 -15.69 4.16
CA THR A 36 0.95 -15.45 5.35
C THR A 36 0.05 -14.81 6.41
N PRO A 37 -0.01 -15.36 7.63
CA PRO A 37 -0.94 -14.86 8.63
C PRO A 37 -0.53 -13.49 9.15
N TYR A 38 -1.53 -12.75 9.62
CA TYR A 38 -1.27 -11.46 10.27
C TYR A 38 -0.64 -11.72 11.63
N ARG A 39 0.41 -10.95 11.95
CA ARG A 39 1.02 -11.00 13.27
C ARG A 39 1.58 -9.63 13.59
N TYR A 40 1.05 -8.97 14.62
CA TYR A 40 1.49 -7.64 15.01
C TYR A 40 3.01 -7.66 15.28
N GLY A 41 3.71 -6.73 14.66
CA GLY A 41 5.16 -6.66 14.78
C GLY A 41 5.91 -7.65 13.88
N GLY A 42 5.20 -8.49 13.15
CA GLY A 42 5.82 -9.53 12.34
C GLY A 42 6.42 -9.02 11.03
N MET A 43 7.50 -9.63 10.61
CA MET A 43 8.22 -9.29 9.38
C MET A 43 8.74 -10.55 8.69
N SER A 44 8.01 -11.66 8.78
CA SER A 44 8.45 -12.92 8.19
C SER A 44 7.28 -13.70 7.63
N ARG A 45 7.58 -14.79 6.93
CA ARG A 45 6.55 -15.68 6.40
C ARG A 45 5.77 -16.38 7.50
N GLY A 46 6.26 -16.36 8.73
CA GLY A 46 5.54 -16.89 9.89
C GLY A 46 4.47 -15.95 10.39
N GLY A 47 4.51 -14.69 9.98
CA GLY A 47 3.53 -13.69 10.33
C GLY A 47 4.05 -12.31 10.00
N VAL A 48 3.16 -11.45 9.48
CA VAL A 48 3.51 -10.10 9.06
C VAL A 48 2.34 -9.16 9.37
N ASP A 49 2.63 -7.94 9.82
CA ASP A 49 1.55 -6.96 9.98
C ASP A 49 1.44 -6.09 8.73
N CYS A 50 0.45 -5.18 8.72
CA CYS A 50 0.14 -4.43 7.51
C CYS A 50 1.31 -3.54 7.07
N SER A 51 1.91 -2.79 8.00
CA SER A 51 3.02 -1.91 7.67
C SER A 51 4.30 -2.70 7.37
N GLY A 52 4.46 -3.86 7.99
CA GLY A 52 5.58 -4.75 7.70
C GLY A 52 5.54 -5.29 6.29
N PHE A 53 4.34 -5.69 5.84
CA PHE A 53 4.17 -6.18 4.47
C PHE A 53 4.49 -5.07 3.46
N VAL A 54 4.02 -3.86 3.73
CA VAL A 54 4.30 -2.71 2.86
C VAL A 54 5.81 -2.42 2.84
N LEU A 55 6.45 -2.39 4.01
CA LEU A 55 7.88 -2.13 4.10
C LEU A 55 8.67 -3.15 3.31
N MET A 56 8.36 -4.42 3.49
CA MET A 56 9.10 -5.49 2.82
C MET A 56 8.87 -5.47 1.32
N THR A 57 7.66 -5.17 0.87
CA THR A 57 7.35 -5.08 -0.54
C THR A 57 8.16 -3.96 -1.21
N PHE A 58 8.20 -2.78 -0.61
CA PHE A 58 8.93 -1.66 -1.18
C PHE A 58 10.44 -1.93 -1.16
N ARG A 59 10.94 -2.56 -0.11
CA ARG A 59 12.34 -2.92 -0.04
C ARG A 59 12.70 -3.94 -1.11
N ASP A 60 11.91 -5.00 -1.23
CA ASP A 60 12.25 -6.13 -2.09
C ASP A 60 11.98 -5.87 -3.57
N LYS A 61 10.95 -5.10 -3.88
CA LYS A 61 10.53 -4.91 -5.27
C LYS A 61 10.94 -3.56 -5.84
N PHE A 62 11.08 -2.54 -5.01
CA PHE A 62 11.32 -1.19 -5.51
C PHE A 62 12.59 -0.55 -4.95
N ASP A 63 13.29 -1.27 -4.08
CA ASP A 63 14.53 -0.78 -3.47
C ASP A 63 14.33 0.57 -2.79
N LEU A 64 13.20 0.71 -2.10
CA LEU A 64 12.86 1.92 -1.37
C LEU A 64 12.68 1.58 0.11
N GLN A 65 13.19 2.47 0.97
CA GLN A 65 13.13 2.27 2.41
C GLN A 65 11.96 3.06 2.98
N LEU A 66 11.01 2.39 3.60
CA LEU A 66 9.86 3.02 4.20
C LEU A 66 9.94 2.93 5.73
N PRO A 67 9.22 3.81 6.45
CA PRO A 67 9.13 3.68 7.91
C PRO A 67 8.46 2.37 8.29
N ARG A 68 8.74 1.92 9.50
CA ARG A 68 8.23 0.62 9.97
C ARG A 68 6.74 0.65 10.31
N GLU A 69 6.24 1.77 10.81
CA GLU A 69 4.88 1.84 11.37
C GLU A 69 3.91 2.53 10.42
N THR A 70 2.65 2.07 10.45
CA THR A 70 1.60 2.60 9.59
C THR A 70 1.45 4.11 9.78
N ARG A 71 1.42 4.60 11.01
CA ARG A 71 1.25 6.03 11.27
C ARG A 71 2.36 6.88 10.67
N MET A 72 3.56 6.32 10.57
CA MET A 72 4.68 7.03 9.98
C MET A 72 4.64 6.94 8.46
N GLN A 73 4.22 5.81 7.93
CA GLN A 73 4.04 5.67 6.48
C GLN A 73 2.97 6.63 5.98
N ALA A 74 2.00 6.95 6.80
CA ALA A 74 0.93 7.89 6.45
C ALA A 74 1.40 9.34 6.39
N LYS A 75 2.65 9.60 6.73
CA LYS A 75 3.21 10.96 6.73
C LYS A 75 4.25 11.19 5.64
N ILE A 76 4.64 10.17 4.91
CA ILE A 76 5.66 10.32 3.89
C ILE A 76 5.01 10.46 2.51
N GLY A 77 5.79 10.92 1.56
CA GLY A 77 5.31 11.09 0.19
C GLY A 77 4.29 12.22 0.10
N THR A 78 3.44 12.15 -0.90
CA THR A 78 2.44 13.18 -1.17
C THR A 78 1.05 12.58 -1.14
N GLU A 79 0.12 13.28 -0.52
CA GLU A 79 -1.27 12.83 -0.47
C GLU A 79 -1.89 12.87 -1.86
N ILE A 80 -2.62 11.82 -2.22
CA ILE A 80 -3.25 11.65 -3.53
C ILE A 80 -4.74 11.40 -3.33
N ASP A 81 -5.55 11.98 -4.19
CA ASP A 81 -7.00 11.74 -4.15
C ASP A 81 -7.30 10.29 -4.54
N LYS A 82 -8.37 9.76 -3.97
CA LYS A 82 -8.78 8.39 -4.22
C LYS A 82 -9.03 8.11 -5.70
N ASP A 83 -9.47 9.11 -6.46
CA ASP A 83 -9.76 8.93 -7.89
C ASP A 83 -8.50 8.99 -8.74
N GLU A 84 -7.35 9.25 -8.16
CA GLU A 84 -6.11 9.43 -8.93
C GLU A 84 -5.05 8.40 -8.56
N LEU A 85 -5.49 7.28 -8.00
CA LEU A 85 -4.59 6.23 -7.56
C LEU A 85 -3.89 5.56 -8.75
N LEU A 86 -2.60 5.29 -8.56
CA LEU A 86 -1.79 4.54 -9.51
C LEU A 86 -1.18 3.33 -8.79
N PRO A 87 -0.84 2.27 -9.52
CA PRO A 87 -0.19 1.12 -8.91
C PRO A 87 1.03 1.52 -8.09
N GLY A 88 1.12 1.02 -6.87
CA GLY A 88 2.22 1.35 -5.96
C GLY A 88 1.88 2.44 -4.96
N ASP A 89 0.76 3.14 -5.13
CA ASP A 89 0.34 4.12 -4.13
C ASP A 89 -0.10 3.40 -2.87
N LEU A 90 0.11 4.03 -1.71
CA LEU A 90 -0.33 3.46 -0.44
C LEU A 90 -1.73 3.93 -0.12
N VAL A 91 -2.57 3.02 0.35
CA VAL A 91 -3.93 3.34 0.77
C VAL A 91 -4.07 3.06 2.27
N PHE A 92 -4.63 4.01 2.99
CA PHE A 92 -4.71 3.96 4.45
C PHE A 92 -6.16 3.97 4.91
N PHE A 93 -6.42 3.23 6.00
CA PHE A 93 -7.74 3.07 6.55
C PHE A 93 -7.70 3.27 8.06
N LYS A 94 -8.81 3.76 8.61
CA LYS A 94 -8.99 3.86 10.06
C LYS A 94 -10.00 2.78 10.45
N THR A 95 -9.48 1.67 10.93
CA THR A 95 -10.30 0.50 11.23
C THR A 95 -10.60 0.33 12.71
N GLY A 96 -9.82 1.00 13.56
CA GLY A 96 -9.99 0.85 15.02
C GLY A 96 -9.36 -0.42 15.56
N SER A 97 -8.76 -1.24 14.73
CA SER A 97 -8.11 -2.47 15.18
C SER A 97 -6.71 -2.55 14.59
N GLY A 98 -5.94 -3.49 15.07
CA GLY A 98 -4.57 -3.66 14.62
C GLY A 98 -3.66 -2.55 15.10
N GLU A 99 -2.66 -2.21 14.31
CA GLU A 99 -1.62 -1.26 14.67
C GLU A 99 -2.21 0.14 14.78
N SER A 100 -2.27 0.69 15.98
CA SER A 100 -2.76 2.06 16.24
C SER A 100 -4.16 2.34 15.70
N GLY A 101 -4.95 1.29 15.45
CA GLY A 101 -6.26 1.46 14.84
C GLY A 101 -6.20 1.84 13.37
N LEU A 102 -5.03 1.75 12.76
CA LEU A 102 -4.79 2.10 11.36
C LEU A 102 -4.44 0.86 10.56
N HIS A 103 -4.70 0.93 9.26
CA HIS A 103 -4.36 -0.15 8.34
C HIS A 103 -3.81 0.44 7.05
N VAL A 104 -2.91 -0.27 6.39
CA VAL A 104 -2.31 0.19 5.15
C VAL A 104 -2.21 -0.96 4.16
N GLY A 105 -2.36 -0.63 2.89
CA GLY A 105 -2.15 -1.56 1.79
C GLY A 105 -1.53 -0.84 0.61
N ILE A 106 -1.26 -1.58 -0.44
CA ILE A 106 -0.64 -1.04 -1.65
C ILE A 106 -1.64 -1.16 -2.80
N TYR A 107 -1.97 -0.02 -3.41
CA TYR A 107 -2.90 -0.03 -4.54
C TYR A 107 -2.29 -0.80 -5.69
N ASP A 108 -3.08 -1.64 -6.30
CA ASP A 108 -2.66 -2.48 -7.40
C ASP A 108 -3.22 -1.90 -8.71
N THR A 109 -4.42 -2.33 -9.08
CA THR A 109 -5.11 -1.83 -10.26
C THR A 109 -6.59 -2.21 -10.12
N ASP A 110 -7.45 -1.65 -10.94
CA ASP A 110 -8.89 -1.99 -10.95
C ASP A 110 -9.55 -1.82 -9.58
N ASN A 111 -9.16 -0.77 -8.89
CA ASN A 111 -9.72 -0.43 -7.58
C ASN A 111 -9.46 -1.51 -6.52
N GLN A 112 -8.33 -2.22 -6.65
CA GLN A 112 -7.94 -3.27 -5.73
C GLN A 112 -6.61 -2.92 -5.07
N PHE A 113 -6.36 -3.51 -3.91
CA PHE A 113 -5.10 -3.32 -3.19
C PHE A 113 -4.67 -4.63 -2.53
N ILE A 114 -3.36 -4.75 -2.30
CA ILE A 114 -2.81 -5.91 -1.60
C ILE A 114 -2.41 -5.49 -0.21
N HIS A 115 -2.61 -6.36 0.77
CA HIS A 115 -2.35 -6.02 2.17
C HIS A 115 -2.29 -7.27 3.05
N ALA A 116 -1.82 -7.10 4.28
CA ALA A 116 -1.87 -8.15 5.28
C ALA A 116 -3.15 -7.95 6.12
N SER A 117 -4.19 -8.70 5.80
CA SER A 117 -5.47 -8.62 6.50
C SER A 117 -5.33 -9.24 7.88
N THR A 118 -5.91 -8.59 8.90
CA THR A 118 -5.83 -9.11 10.27
C THR A 118 -6.51 -10.46 10.41
N SER A 119 -7.54 -10.74 9.62
CA SER A 119 -8.30 -11.98 9.76
C SER A 119 -7.90 -13.04 8.73
N ARG A 120 -7.35 -12.64 7.59
CA ARG A 120 -7.09 -13.61 6.50
C ARG A 120 -5.66 -13.63 6.01
N GLY A 121 -4.79 -12.79 6.56
CA GLY A 121 -3.40 -12.73 6.13
C GLY A 121 -3.23 -11.95 4.84
N VAL A 122 -2.12 -12.18 4.16
CA VAL A 122 -1.80 -11.44 2.94
C VAL A 122 -2.77 -11.84 1.83
N MET A 123 -3.42 -10.82 1.25
CA MET A 123 -4.45 -11.03 0.23
C MET A 123 -4.71 -9.75 -0.57
N ARG A 124 -5.51 -9.89 -1.63
CA ARG A 124 -6.00 -8.74 -2.40
C ARG A 124 -7.43 -8.44 -2.00
N SER A 125 -7.76 -7.18 -1.84
CA SER A 125 -9.11 -6.73 -1.51
C SER A 125 -9.53 -5.59 -2.42
N SER A 126 -10.82 -5.26 -2.43
CA SER A 126 -11.35 -4.20 -3.27
C SER A 126 -11.65 -2.94 -2.46
N LEU A 127 -11.30 -1.78 -3.01
CA LEU A 127 -11.70 -0.51 -2.42
C LEU A 127 -13.21 -0.27 -2.53
N ASP A 128 -13.91 -1.04 -3.36
CA ASP A 128 -15.36 -0.96 -3.49
C ASP A 128 -16.07 -1.77 -2.41
N ASN A 129 -15.36 -2.61 -1.69
CA ASN A 129 -15.91 -3.35 -0.57
C ASN A 129 -16.44 -2.36 0.46
N VAL A 130 -17.61 -2.62 1.00
CA VAL A 130 -18.28 -1.72 1.93
C VAL A 130 -17.38 -1.36 3.12
N TYR A 131 -16.73 -2.35 3.69
CA TYR A 131 -15.88 -2.14 4.87
C TYR A 131 -14.70 -1.23 4.52
N TRP A 132 -13.99 -1.51 3.43
CA TRP A 132 -12.81 -0.72 3.07
C TRP A 132 -13.19 0.67 2.60
N ARG A 133 -14.27 0.81 1.86
CA ARG A 133 -14.74 2.11 1.40
C ARG A 133 -15.14 3.00 2.57
N LYS A 134 -15.81 2.41 3.57
CA LYS A 134 -16.26 3.14 4.74
C LYS A 134 -15.09 3.63 5.59
N ASN A 135 -14.04 2.84 5.70
CA ASN A 135 -12.91 3.15 6.58
C ASN A 135 -11.73 3.82 5.87
N PHE A 136 -11.86 4.10 4.60
CA PHE A 136 -10.79 4.75 3.85
C PHE A 136 -10.45 6.10 4.47
N TRP A 137 -9.17 6.38 4.63
CA TRP A 137 -8.71 7.62 5.25
C TRP A 137 -7.95 8.50 4.27
N GLN A 138 -6.89 7.99 3.66
CA GLN A 138 -6.10 8.75 2.70
C GLN A 138 -5.24 7.82 1.86
N ALA A 139 -4.67 8.37 0.81
CA ALA A 139 -3.71 7.67 -0.03
C ALA A 139 -2.46 8.52 -0.19
N ARG A 140 -1.31 7.89 -0.33
CA ARG A 140 -0.02 8.59 -0.46
C ARG A 140 0.78 7.99 -1.61
N ARG A 141 1.46 8.87 -2.34
CA ARG A 141 2.37 8.44 -3.42
C ARG A 141 3.79 8.62 -2.95
N ILE A 142 4.55 7.55 -2.96
CA ILE A 142 5.93 7.57 -2.56
C ILE A 142 6.81 8.00 -3.75
#